data_f3f369508af14556a680af18a5cd6cba
#
_entry.id   f3f369508af14556a680af18a5cd6cba
#
_cell.length_a   1.000
_cell.length_b   1.000
_cell.length_c   1.000
_cell.angle_alpha   90.00
_cell.angle_beta   90.00
_cell.angle_gamma   90.00
#
_symmetry.space_group_name_H-M   'P 1'
#
loop_
_entity.id
_entity.type
_entity.pdbx_description
1 polymer ?
#
loop_
_entity_poly.entity_id
_entity_poly.type
_entity_poly.pdbx_seq_one_letter_code
_entity_poly.pdbx_strand_id
1 'polypeptide(L)' 'MEFAIVDIETTGGAPAGGGITEIAVVIHDGEKITWEFQTLLNPQQPIPHFITGLTGIDSQMVAKAPSFEEIAEELW' A
#
# COMPACT_ATOMS: atom_id res chain seq x y z
N MET A 1 20.37 0.28 -15.79
CA MET A 1 19.16 1.10 -15.64
C MET A 1 18.34 0.59 -14.48
N GLU A 2 17.88 1.47 -13.62
CA GLU A 2 17.06 1.09 -12.49
C GLU A 2 15.58 1.26 -12.81
N PHE A 3 14.79 0.34 -12.28
CA PHE A 3 13.34 0.37 -12.40
C PHE A 3 12.73 0.38 -11.01
N ALA A 4 11.77 1.25 -10.79
CA ALA A 4 10.97 1.23 -9.57
C ALA A 4 9.61 0.62 -9.92
N ILE A 5 9.27 -0.46 -9.25
CA ILE A 5 7.99 -1.13 -9.44
C ILE A 5 7.18 -0.90 -8.18
N VAL A 6 6.01 -0.28 -8.34
CA VAL A 6 5.14 0.03 -7.21
C VAL A 6 3.80 -0.67 -7.41
N ASP A 7 3.37 -1.36 -6.37
CA ASP A 7 2.07 -2.01 -6.36
C ASP A 7 1.30 -1.53 -5.13
N ILE A 8 0.03 -1.21 -5.29
CA ILE A 8 -0.79 -0.74 -4.18
C ILE A 8 -2.14 -1.46 -4.16
N GLU A 9 -2.67 -1.63 -2.94
CA GLU A 9 -4.04 -2.05 -2.73
C GLU A 9 -4.78 -0.88 -2.06
N THR A 10 -6.05 -0.71 -2.39
CA THR A 10 -6.85 0.41 -1.90
C THR A 10 -8.20 -0.06 -1.36
N THR A 11 -8.92 0.87 -0.74
CA THR A 11 -10.29 0.61 -0.28
C THR A 11 -11.31 0.60 -1.42
N GLY A 12 -10.87 0.84 -2.66
CA GLY A 12 -11.75 0.88 -3.83
C GLY A 12 -11.99 2.30 -4.30
N GLY A 13 -12.64 2.40 -5.42
CA GLY A 13 -12.59 3.48 -6.36
C GLY A 13 -13.27 4.81 -6.09
N ALA A 14 -13.30 5.31 -4.90
CA ALA A 14 -13.78 6.69 -4.72
C ALA A 14 -12.70 7.66 -5.16
N PRO A 15 -12.95 8.49 -6.18
CA PRO A 15 -11.90 9.36 -6.74
C PRO A 15 -11.29 10.32 -5.74
N ALA A 16 -12.03 10.68 -4.70
CA ALA A 16 -11.61 11.73 -3.78
C ALA A 16 -10.94 11.21 -2.51
N GLY A 17 -10.58 9.93 -2.43
CA GLY A 17 -9.97 9.48 -1.21
C GLY A 17 -10.03 7.99 -0.97
N GLY A 18 -9.88 7.20 -2.02
CA GLY A 18 -9.64 5.80 -1.82
C GLY A 18 -8.39 5.66 -0.98
N GLY A 19 -8.52 5.19 0.25
CA GLY A 19 -7.36 5.00 1.11
C GLY A 19 -6.51 3.85 0.63
N ILE A 20 -5.20 4.01 0.74
CA ILE A 20 -4.25 2.95 0.41
C ILE A 20 -4.14 2.04 1.62
N THR A 21 -4.31 0.73 1.41
CA THR A 21 -4.24 -0.28 2.47
C THR A 21 -2.92 -1.06 2.48
N GLU A 22 -2.23 -1.07 1.37
CA GLU A 22 -0.93 -1.73 1.26
C GLU A 22 -0.11 -1.06 0.17
N ILE A 23 1.18 -0.95 0.40
CA ILE A 23 2.12 -0.49 -0.62
C ILE A 23 3.32 -1.43 -0.66
N ALA A 24 3.74 -1.78 -1.87
CA ALA A 24 4.94 -2.55 -2.10
C ALA A 24 5.78 -1.81 -3.14
N VAL A 25 7.06 -1.66 -2.85
CA VAL A 25 8.00 -0.99 -3.75
C VAL A 25 9.19 -1.91 -3.95
N VAL A 26 9.58 -2.11 -5.20
CA VAL A 26 10.73 -2.93 -5.56
C VAL A 26 11.62 -2.12 -6.48
N ILE A 27 12.90 -2.08 -6.18
CA ILE A 27 13.90 -1.48 -7.06
C ILE A 27 14.68 -2.62 -7.72
N HIS A 28 14.77 -2.57 -9.04
CA HIS A 28 15.44 -3.59 -9.84
C HIS A 28 16.45 -2.89 -10.75
N ASP A 29 17.65 -3.44 -10.86
CA ASP A 29 18.73 -2.80 -11.64
C ASP A 29 18.84 -3.32 -13.09
N GLY A 30 17.91 -4.17 -13.50
CA GLY A 30 17.94 -4.83 -14.79
C GLY A 30 18.40 -6.28 -14.71
N GLU A 31 18.97 -6.68 -13.59
CA GLU A 31 19.43 -8.06 -13.37
C GLU A 31 18.84 -8.65 -12.10
N LYS A 32 18.71 -7.84 -11.04
CA LYS A 32 18.24 -8.32 -9.74
C LYS A 32 17.53 -7.22 -8.97
N ILE A 33 16.81 -7.63 -7.95
CA ILE A 33 16.19 -6.72 -6.99
C ILE A 33 17.30 -6.20 -6.07
N THR A 34 17.44 -4.88 -5.98
CA THR A 34 18.43 -4.23 -5.13
C THR A 34 17.84 -3.68 -3.84
N TRP A 35 16.52 -3.48 -3.80
CA TRP A 35 15.84 -2.99 -2.60
C TRP A 35 14.36 -3.31 -2.71
N GLU A 36 13.75 -3.66 -1.60
CA GLU A 36 12.30 -3.82 -1.57
C GLU A 36 11.72 -3.42 -0.23
N PHE A 37 10.49 -2.95 -0.26
CA PHE A 37 9.76 -2.49 0.90
C PHE A 37 8.28 -2.82 0.72
N GLN A 38 7.66 -3.31 1.77
CA GLN A 38 6.23 -3.62 1.75
C GLN A 38 5.65 -3.38 3.13
N THR A 39 4.50 -2.72 3.18
CA THR A 39 3.80 -2.51 4.44
C THR A 39 2.30 -2.35 4.23
N LEU A 40 1.55 -2.77 5.23
CA LEU A 40 0.14 -2.41 5.34
C LEU A 40 0.04 -0.96 5.78
N LEU A 41 -1.02 -0.29 5.37
CA LEU A 41 -1.29 1.09 5.72
C LEU A 41 -2.71 1.22 6.26
N ASN A 42 -2.90 2.14 7.20
CA ASN A 42 -4.22 2.48 7.68
C ASN A 42 -4.85 3.49 6.73
N PRO A 43 -5.92 3.10 6.01
CA PRO A 43 -6.55 4.02 5.06
C PRO A 43 -7.38 5.12 5.73
N GLN A 44 -7.54 5.03 7.05
CA GLN A 44 -8.33 5.99 7.85
C GLN A 44 -9.78 6.06 7.42
N GLN A 45 -10.29 4.97 6.87
CA GLN A 45 -11.67 4.83 6.47
C GLN A 45 -12.02 3.34 6.43
N PRO A 46 -13.32 2.97 6.49
CA PRO A 46 -13.70 1.57 6.44
C PRO A 46 -13.30 0.91 5.11
N ILE A 47 -12.95 -0.36 5.18
CA ILE A 47 -12.69 -1.16 3.99
C ILE A 47 -13.97 -1.93 3.65
N PRO A 48 -14.58 -1.71 2.47
CA PRO A 48 -15.76 -2.45 2.08
C PRO A 48 -15.50 -3.95 2.04
N HIS A 49 -16.50 -4.76 2.43
CA HIS A 49 -16.33 -6.20 2.48
C HIS A 49 -15.89 -6.81 1.16
N PHE A 50 -16.39 -6.30 0.03
CA PHE A 50 -16.00 -6.86 -1.26
C PHE A 50 -14.53 -6.58 -1.59
N ILE A 51 -13.98 -5.46 -1.10
CA ILE A 51 -12.57 -5.17 -1.28
C ILE A 51 -11.73 -6.12 -0.42
N THR A 52 -12.15 -6.39 0.82
CA THR A 52 -11.49 -7.39 1.65
C THR A 52 -11.48 -8.76 0.96
N GLY A 53 -12.58 -9.11 0.28
CA GLY A 53 -12.65 -10.35 -0.49
C GLY A 53 -11.65 -10.41 -1.64
N LEU A 54 -11.34 -9.27 -2.24
CA LEU A 54 -10.38 -9.22 -3.36
C LEU A 54 -8.93 -9.16 -2.91
N THR A 55 -8.64 -8.43 -1.84
CA THR A 55 -7.26 -8.15 -1.42
C THR A 55 -6.81 -9.02 -0.26
N GLY A 56 -7.73 -9.57 0.51
CA GLY A 56 -7.42 -10.27 1.74
C GLY A 56 -7.14 -9.35 2.93
N ILE A 57 -7.26 -8.03 2.74
CA ILE A 57 -6.95 -7.05 3.77
C ILE A 57 -8.25 -6.53 4.39
N ASP A 58 -8.39 -6.62 5.70
CA ASP A 58 -9.55 -6.12 6.42
C ASP A 58 -9.19 -4.96 7.34
N SER A 59 -10.21 -4.31 7.90
CA SER A 59 -10.04 -3.14 8.76
C SER A 59 -9.23 -3.46 10.02
N GLN A 60 -9.32 -4.66 10.52
CA GLN A 60 -8.59 -5.05 11.73
C GLN A 60 -7.10 -5.16 11.48
N MET A 61 -6.73 -5.65 10.30
CA MET A 61 -5.30 -5.80 9.92
C MET A 61 -4.59 -4.46 9.83
N VAL A 62 -5.30 -3.41 9.44
CA VAL A 62 -4.69 -2.09 9.23
C VAL A 62 -4.92 -1.11 10.38
N ALA A 63 -5.65 -1.52 11.41
CA ALA A 63 -6.03 -0.62 12.51
C ALA A 63 -4.84 0.01 13.21
N LYS A 64 -3.73 -0.71 13.32
CA LYS A 64 -2.51 -0.23 13.97
C LYS A 64 -1.39 0.10 13.00
N ALA A 65 -1.67 0.04 11.71
CA ALA A 65 -0.67 0.35 10.68
C ALA A 65 -0.52 1.86 10.55
N PRO A 66 0.64 2.33 10.07
CA PRO A 66 0.82 3.76 9.81
C PRO A 66 -0.04 4.21 8.64
N SER A 67 -0.31 5.51 8.57
CA SER A 67 -1.00 6.09 7.43
C SER A 67 -0.04 6.26 6.26
N PHE A 68 -0.60 6.49 5.07
CA PHE A 68 0.23 6.78 3.90
C PHE A 68 1.10 8.01 4.12
N GLU A 69 0.54 9.04 4.73
CA GLU A 69 1.28 10.28 5.00
C GLU A 69 2.49 10.05 5.89
N GLU A 70 2.33 9.21 6.91
CA GLU A 70 3.46 8.89 7.80
C GLU A 70 4.57 8.15 7.07
N ILE A 71 4.23 7.21 6.20
CA ILE A 71 5.22 6.46 5.42
C ILE A 71 5.88 7.36 4.38
N ALA A 72 5.11 8.24 3.74
CA ALA A 72 5.64 9.15 2.74
C ALA A 72 6.72 10.06 3.35
N GLU A 73 6.52 10.51 4.57
CA GLU A 73 7.53 11.32 5.27
C GLU A 73 8.81 10.54 5.54
N GLU A 74 8.69 9.26 5.90
CA GLU A 74 9.86 8.42 6.17
C GLU A 74 10.64 8.06 4.91
N LEU A 75 9.94 7.84 3.79
CA LEU A 75 10.57 7.42 2.55
C LEU A 75 11.15 8.59 1.76
N TRP A 76 10.76 9.78 2.11
CA TRP A 76 11.11 10.98 1.37
C TRP A 76 12.26 11.76 2.02
#